data_d132c5ba674756c6d1be5b924cc9b5b2
#
_entry.id   d132c5ba674756c6d1be5b924cc9b5b2
#
_cell.length_a   1.000
_cell.length_b   1.000
_cell.length_c   1.000
_cell.angle_alpha   90.00
_cell.angle_beta   90.00
_cell.angle_gamma   90.00
#
_symmetry.space_group_name_H-M   'P 1'
#
loop_
_entity.id
_entity.type
_entity.pdbx_description
1 polymer ?
#
loop_
_entity_poly.entity_id
_entity_poly.type
_entity_poly.pdbx_seq_one_letter_code
_entity_poly.pdbx_strand_id
1 'polypeptide(L)'
;MDPVRASAREIARAVNAREVSAVEIAETMIPHVAAVDEHLGAYLTLTPDLMREHARRVDARIAAGESLPLAGVPAAIKDNMCLLGTRTTCASKILEHWIAPYTGTAVERLLAAGALPIGKTNMDEFAMGSSGENSALGKTKNPYDLDRVPGGSSAGSAAAVGGFAATISTGSDTGGSIREPAAFCNVVGFKPTYGRVSRYGLIAFASSLDQIGPFARTVEDAALTYDAMGGHDPMDATSVDMPFETTAGHLREDLRGVRVGIVKEFATSDLAPDVAAAYEAAYADLQKLGAELVEVELPTAKYGLSTYYLIAPAECSSNLARFDGVRYGLRVDGADVGEMYEKTRAAGFGPEVKRRILIGTYALSSGYYDAYYVKAQKARTRIADDFRRAFATCDVIASPAASSPAFAFNAKSDPYSMYLMDYYTIPVSLAGLPSLSIPCGSALPEGGSRPMPLGLQLASPLFSERALLGYAHAYERATQHAIKLTPDPHCHPELVEGPR
;
A
#
# COMPACT_ATOMS: atom_id res chain seq x y z
N MET A 1 14.81 22.32 -11.36
CA MET A 1 14.28 20.96 -11.08
C MET A 1 12.76 21.00 -11.29
N ASP A 2 12.18 20.02 -11.95
CA ASP A 2 10.74 19.86 -12.06
C ASP A 2 10.22 19.03 -10.87
N PRO A 3 9.48 19.61 -9.91
CA PRO A 3 9.03 18.91 -8.71
C PRO A 3 8.05 17.75 -8.99
N VAL A 4 7.35 17.80 -10.11
CA VAL A 4 6.37 16.75 -10.50
C VAL A 4 7.09 15.45 -10.84
N ARG A 5 8.23 15.54 -11.55
CA ARG A 5 8.99 14.38 -12.04
C ARG A 5 10.13 13.95 -11.12
N ALA A 6 10.64 14.88 -10.30
CA ALA A 6 11.76 14.61 -9.42
C ALA A 6 11.47 13.49 -8.41
N SER A 7 12.48 12.70 -8.08
CA SER A 7 12.45 11.75 -6.98
C SER A 7 12.41 12.44 -5.61
N ALA A 8 12.01 11.73 -4.57
CA ALA A 8 12.05 12.26 -3.21
C ALA A 8 13.47 12.64 -2.80
N ARG A 9 14.45 11.83 -3.21
CA ARG A 9 15.86 12.12 -2.97
C ARG A 9 16.33 13.42 -3.65
N GLU A 10 15.97 13.62 -4.91
CA GLU A 10 16.34 14.84 -5.65
C GLU A 10 15.72 16.09 -5.04
N ILE A 11 14.42 16.03 -4.67
CA ILE A 11 13.72 17.12 -3.98
C ILE A 11 14.40 17.43 -2.66
N ALA A 12 14.58 16.43 -1.80
CA ALA A 12 15.17 16.61 -0.47
C ALA A 12 16.60 17.17 -0.57
N ARG A 13 17.40 16.69 -1.51
CA ARG A 13 18.75 17.23 -1.77
C ARG A 13 18.71 18.70 -2.15
N ALA A 14 17.84 19.06 -3.10
CA ALA A 14 17.77 20.45 -3.62
C ALA A 14 17.28 21.43 -2.54
N VAL A 15 16.29 21.03 -1.71
CA VAL A 15 15.79 21.85 -0.60
C VAL A 15 16.85 22.00 0.49
N ASN A 16 17.52 20.91 0.90
CA ASN A 16 18.62 20.99 1.87
C ASN A 16 19.80 21.85 1.37
N ALA A 17 20.09 21.81 0.06
CA ALA A 17 21.10 22.66 -0.58
C ALA A 17 20.65 24.13 -0.81
N ARG A 18 19.37 24.44 -0.50
CA ARG A 18 18.74 25.76 -0.78
C ARG A 18 18.76 26.14 -2.26
N GLU A 19 18.77 25.15 -3.15
CA GLU A 19 18.64 25.36 -4.61
C GLU A 19 17.19 25.72 -4.99
N VAL A 20 16.22 25.25 -4.17
CA VAL A 20 14.79 25.51 -4.24
C VAL A 20 14.23 25.51 -2.81
N SER A 21 13.19 26.29 -2.53
CA SER A 21 12.51 26.27 -1.25
C SER A 21 11.39 25.21 -1.23
N ALA A 22 11.03 24.73 -0.03
CA ALA A 22 9.88 23.86 0.13
C ALA A 22 8.56 24.58 -0.23
N VAL A 23 8.50 25.90 -0.05
CA VAL A 23 7.36 26.72 -0.47
C VAL A 23 7.22 26.73 -1.99
N GLU A 24 8.30 26.89 -2.77
CA GLU A 24 8.25 26.81 -4.25
C GLU A 24 7.77 25.44 -4.71
N ILE A 25 8.22 24.34 -4.07
CA ILE A 25 7.71 23.00 -4.34
C ILE A 25 6.20 22.93 -4.09
N ALA A 26 5.73 23.42 -2.93
CA ALA A 26 4.31 23.40 -2.57
C ALA A 26 3.45 24.19 -3.58
N GLU A 27 3.87 25.40 -3.95
CA GLU A 27 3.12 26.25 -4.88
C GLU A 27 3.08 25.68 -6.31
N THR A 28 4.08 24.89 -6.70
CA THR A 28 4.06 24.16 -7.98
C THR A 28 3.12 22.95 -7.91
N MET A 29 3.19 22.17 -6.82
CA MET A 29 2.44 20.92 -6.71
C MET A 29 0.95 21.13 -6.45
N ILE A 30 0.53 22.15 -5.71
CA ILE A 30 -0.88 22.36 -5.35
C ILE A 30 -1.79 22.46 -6.60
N PRO A 31 -1.56 23.34 -7.57
CA PRO A 31 -2.40 23.41 -8.78
C PRO A 31 -2.25 22.15 -9.66
N HIS A 32 -1.04 21.58 -9.76
CA HIS A 32 -0.82 20.36 -10.52
C HIS A 32 -1.65 19.19 -9.98
N VAL A 33 -1.59 18.94 -8.67
CA VAL A 33 -2.35 17.86 -8.02
C VAL A 33 -3.85 18.07 -8.22
N ALA A 34 -4.37 19.29 -8.07
CA ALA A 34 -5.78 19.58 -8.27
C ALA A 34 -6.23 19.23 -9.70
N ALA A 35 -5.45 19.60 -10.71
CA ALA A 35 -5.76 19.31 -12.12
C ALA A 35 -5.72 17.79 -12.43
N VAL A 36 -4.71 17.07 -11.94
CA VAL A 36 -4.58 15.62 -12.15
C VAL A 36 -5.70 14.86 -11.43
N ASP A 37 -6.06 15.29 -10.22
CA ASP A 37 -7.05 14.59 -9.39
C ASP A 37 -8.49 14.73 -9.92
N GLU A 38 -8.80 15.75 -10.70
CA GLU A 38 -10.08 15.86 -11.45
C GLU A 38 -10.32 14.61 -12.34
N HIS A 39 -9.27 14.00 -12.85
CA HIS A 39 -9.34 12.81 -13.69
C HIS A 39 -9.21 11.51 -12.89
N LEU A 40 -8.33 11.49 -11.86
CA LEU A 40 -8.01 10.29 -11.11
C LEU A 40 -8.98 10.00 -9.95
N GLY A 41 -9.46 11.03 -9.24
CA GLY A 41 -10.22 10.87 -8.00
C GLY A 41 -9.40 10.15 -6.91
N ALA A 42 -8.10 10.41 -6.87
CA ALA A 42 -7.18 9.79 -5.92
C ALA A 42 -7.31 10.34 -4.50
N TYR A 43 -7.84 11.56 -4.35
CA TYR A 43 -7.96 12.22 -3.05
C TYR A 43 -9.42 12.38 -2.60
N LEU A 44 -9.69 12.16 -1.31
CA LEU A 44 -10.94 12.49 -0.64
C LEU A 44 -10.90 13.87 0.00
N THR A 45 -9.69 14.37 0.30
CA THR A 45 -9.47 15.70 0.88
C THR A 45 -8.09 16.20 0.48
N LEU A 46 -8.02 17.32 -0.21
CA LEU A 46 -6.77 18.06 -0.44
C LEU A 46 -6.52 19.01 0.73
N THR A 47 -5.25 19.21 1.10
CA THR A 47 -4.85 20.06 2.24
C THR A 47 -3.84 21.14 1.86
N PRO A 48 -4.16 22.03 0.88
CA PRO A 48 -3.20 23.00 0.34
C PRO A 48 -2.66 23.97 1.39
N ASP A 49 -3.49 24.42 2.31
CA ASP A 49 -3.04 25.36 3.35
C ASP A 49 -2.12 24.70 4.37
N LEU A 50 -2.42 23.44 4.75
CA LEU A 50 -1.55 22.64 5.61
C LEU A 50 -0.20 22.35 4.91
N MET A 51 -0.23 22.05 3.61
CA MET A 51 0.98 21.88 2.81
C MET A 51 1.86 23.14 2.81
N ARG A 52 1.27 24.32 2.59
CA ARG A 52 1.98 25.60 2.66
C ARG A 52 2.57 25.88 4.05
N GLU A 53 1.80 25.57 5.09
CA GLU A 53 2.26 25.75 6.47
C GLU A 53 3.47 24.88 6.76
N HIS A 54 3.43 23.57 6.40
CA HIS A 54 4.56 22.67 6.55
C HIS A 54 5.76 23.10 5.71
N ALA A 55 5.55 23.56 4.47
CA ALA A 55 6.62 24.05 3.60
C ALA A 55 7.39 25.22 4.26
N ARG A 56 6.67 26.21 4.82
CA ARG A 56 7.30 27.31 5.57
C ARG A 56 8.08 26.83 6.79
N ARG A 57 7.57 25.82 7.50
CA ARG A 57 8.30 25.21 8.65
C ARG A 57 9.57 24.50 8.21
N VAL A 58 9.52 23.75 7.08
CA VAL A 58 10.70 23.11 6.50
C VAL A 58 11.75 24.16 6.12
N ASP A 59 11.36 25.19 5.38
CA ASP A 59 12.31 26.26 4.98
C ASP A 59 12.96 26.95 6.19
N ALA A 60 12.18 27.20 7.26
CA ALA A 60 12.72 27.78 8.50
C ALA A 60 13.73 26.84 9.19
N ARG A 61 13.49 25.52 9.23
CA ARG A 61 14.41 24.53 9.78
C ARG A 61 15.68 24.42 8.95
N ILE A 62 15.58 24.42 7.62
CA ILE A 62 16.75 24.44 6.71
C ILE A 62 17.55 25.75 6.89
N ALA A 63 16.87 26.89 7.05
CA ALA A 63 17.53 28.16 7.33
C ALA A 63 18.27 28.17 8.66
N ALA A 64 17.77 27.44 9.67
CA ALA A 64 18.41 27.22 10.95
C ALA A 64 19.60 26.22 10.91
N GLY A 65 19.88 25.62 9.75
CA GLY A 65 20.99 24.69 9.54
C GLY A 65 20.67 23.21 9.78
N GLU A 66 19.38 22.86 9.92
CA GLU A 66 19.00 21.44 9.96
C GLU A 66 19.11 20.82 8.56
N SER A 67 19.32 19.49 8.52
CA SER A 67 19.21 18.67 7.31
C SER A 67 18.09 17.66 7.51
N LEU A 68 17.11 17.65 6.59
CA LEU A 68 15.91 16.82 6.70
C LEU A 68 15.88 15.77 5.58
N PRO A 69 15.68 14.48 5.92
CA PRO A 69 15.76 13.41 4.92
C PRO A 69 14.66 13.47 3.85
N LEU A 70 13.52 14.11 4.14
CA LEU A 70 12.42 14.31 3.21
C LEU A 70 12.07 15.80 3.05
N ALA A 71 13.08 16.68 3.11
CA ALA A 71 12.90 18.13 2.99
C ALA A 71 12.09 18.51 1.74
N GLY A 72 10.90 19.05 1.91
CA GLY A 72 10.05 19.54 0.83
C GLY A 72 9.39 18.45 -0.03
N VAL A 73 9.49 17.17 0.34
CA VAL A 73 8.93 16.05 -0.45
C VAL A 73 7.40 15.99 -0.33
N PRO A 74 6.64 16.11 -1.44
CA PRO A 74 5.18 16.00 -1.45
C PRO A 74 4.72 14.58 -1.09
N ALA A 75 3.92 14.44 -0.03
CA ALA A 75 3.46 13.18 0.51
C ALA A 75 1.94 13.09 0.60
N ALA A 76 1.35 12.05 0.01
CA ALA A 76 -0.06 11.73 0.15
C ALA A 76 -0.29 10.72 1.29
N ILE A 77 -1.40 10.85 2.03
CA ILE A 77 -1.66 10.06 3.22
C ILE A 77 -2.96 9.27 3.05
N LYS A 78 -2.91 7.94 3.14
CA LYS A 78 -4.10 7.09 3.06
C LYS A 78 -5.14 7.49 4.11
N ASP A 79 -6.40 7.53 3.72
CA ASP A 79 -7.46 8.12 4.54
C ASP A 79 -7.91 7.29 5.75
N ASN A 80 -7.22 6.20 6.05
CA ASN A 80 -7.34 5.50 7.33
C ASN A 80 -6.25 5.86 8.36
N MET A 81 -5.38 6.84 8.05
CA MET A 81 -4.37 7.36 8.98
C MET A 81 -4.76 8.74 9.47
N CYS A 82 -4.72 8.94 10.78
CA CYS A 82 -5.02 10.21 11.41
C CYS A 82 -3.97 11.28 11.07
N LEU A 83 -4.45 12.43 10.62
CA LEU A 83 -3.68 13.67 10.48
C LEU A 83 -4.48 14.77 11.17
N LEU A 84 -3.93 15.36 12.22
CA LEU A 84 -4.57 16.34 13.08
C LEU A 84 -5.31 17.44 12.27
N GLY A 85 -6.56 17.68 12.63
CA GLY A 85 -7.37 18.74 12.03
C GLY A 85 -7.91 18.45 10.63
N THR A 86 -7.63 17.25 10.06
CA THR A 86 -8.14 16.85 8.75
C THR A 86 -9.22 15.79 8.86
N ARG A 87 -10.07 15.70 7.83
CA ARG A 87 -11.00 14.59 7.68
C ARG A 87 -10.22 13.27 7.60
N THR A 88 -10.72 12.25 8.29
CA THR A 88 -10.20 10.88 8.21
C THR A 88 -11.39 9.94 8.17
N THR A 89 -11.79 9.55 6.97
CA THR A 89 -13.11 8.94 6.71
C THR A 89 -13.07 7.44 6.52
N CYS A 90 -11.89 6.85 6.25
CA CYS A 90 -11.77 5.47 5.77
C CYS A 90 -12.63 5.18 4.54
N ALA A 91 -12.93 6.19 3.72
CA ALA A 91 -13.84 6.13 2.58
C ALA A 91 -15.24 5.61 2.93
N SER A 92 -15.71 5.85 4.18
CA SER A 92 -16.97 5.37 4.74
C SER A 92 -17.88 6.53 5.16
N LYS A 93 -19.18 6.37 4.97
CA LYS A 93 -20.19 7.31 5.50
C LYS A 93 -20.18 7.34 7.05
N ILE A 94 -19.72 6.28 7.70
CA ILE A 94 -19.59 6.23 9.18
C ILE A 94 -18.70 7.36 9.70
N LEU A 95 -17.62 7.69 8.99
CA LEU A 95 -16.64 8.71 9.39
C LEU A 95 -16.58 9.90 8.42
N GLU A 96 -17.53 10.05 7.53
CA GLU A 96 -17.51 11.06 6.45
C GLU A 96 -17.16 12.48 6.93
N HIS A 97 -17.65 12.86 8.12
CA HIS A 97 -17.44 14.19 8.69
C HIS A 97 -16.50 14.20 9.90
N TRP A 98 -15.86 13.07 10.20
CA TRP A 98 -14.98 12.98 11.36
C TRP A 98 -13.64 13.66 11.10
N ILE A 99 -13.25 14.56 12.02
CA ILE A 99 -11.98 15.27 12.00
C ILE A 99 -11.04 14.59 13.00
N ALA A 100 -9.84 14.22 12.55
CA ALA A 100 -8.85 13.57 13.41
C ALA A 100 -8.34 14.51 14.50
N PRO A 101 -8.45 14.14 15.79
CA PRO A 101 -8.02 14.98 16.91
C PRO A 101 -6.52 14.89 17.22
N TYR A 102 -5.78 14.04 16.51
CA TYR A 102 -4.33 13.85 16.65
C TYR A 102 -3.73 13.32 15.35
N THR A 103 -2.40 13.35 15.25
CA THR A 103 -1.65 12.73 14.16
C THR A 103 -1.10 11.38 14.59
N GLY A 104 -1.23 10.35 13.73
CA GLY A 104 -0.65 9.03 13.97
C GLY A 104 0.87 9.04 13.82
N THR A 105 1.57 8.18 14.57
CA THR A 105 3.04 8.18 14.67
C THR A 105 3.76 8.09 13.34
N ALA A 106 3.32 7.22 12.42
CA ALA A 106 3.96 7.10 11.11
C ALA A 106 3.86 8.40 10.30
N VAL A 107 2.71 9.07 10.34
CA VAL A 107 2.48 10.35 9.67
C VAL A 107 3.28 11.47 10.37
N GLU A 108 3.29 11.52 11.70
CA GLU A 108 4.05 12.49 12.48
C GLU A 108 5.55 12.43 12.15
N ARG A 109 6.10 11.22 12.07
CA ARG A 109 7.51 11.00 11.71
C ARG A 109 7.82 11.45 10.29
N LEU A 110 6.93 11.19 9.31
CA LEU A 110 7.08 11.72 7.94
C LEU A 110 7.14 13.25 7.92
N LEU A 111 6.22 13.90 8.62
CA LEU A 111 6.18 15.36 8.70
C LEU A 111 7.40 15.92 9.43
N ALA A 112 7.86 15.27 10.50
CA ALA A 112 9.09 15.62 11.20
C ALA A 112 10.33 15.48 10.32
N ALA A 113 10.36 14.50 9.40
CA ALA A 113 11.40 14.31 8.39
C ALA A 113 11.39 15.38 7.28
N GLY A 114 10.38 16.25 7.23
CA GLY A 114 10.27 17.36 6.27
C GLY A 114 9.32 17.13 5.11
N ALA A 115 8.54 16.05 5.11
CA ALA A 115 7.53 15.80 4.08
C ALA A 115 6.37 16.82 4.12
N LEU A 116 5.80 17.12 2.96
CA LEU A 116 4.70 18.08 2.79
C LEU A 116 3.38 17.32 2.58
N PRO A 117 2.38 17.45 3.48
CA PRO A 117 1.12 16.73 3.35
C PRO A 117 0.24 17.33 2.26
N ILE A 118 0.04 16.61 1.15
CA ILE A 118 -0.81 17.03 0.02
C ILE A 118 -2.29 16.86 0.36
N GLY A 119 -2.64 15.71 0.97
CA GLY A 119 -4.03 15.36 1.24
C GLY A 119 -4.20 13.91 1.68
N LYS A 120 -5.50 13.55 1.84
CA LYS A 120 -5.97 12.23 2.27
C LYS A 120 -6.48 11.46 1.06
N THR A 121 -5.84 10.32 0.77
CA THR A 121 -6.13 9.54 -0.44
C THR A 121 -7.30 8.59 -0.25
N ASN A 122 -8.05 8.40 -1.33
CA ASN A 122 -9.17 7.46 -1.40
C ASN A 122 -8.70 6.00 -1.22
N MET A 123 -9.63 5.15 -0.82
CA MET A 123 -9.35 3.75 -0.49
C MET A 123 -10.63 2.92 -0.54
N ASP A 124 -10.53 1.60 -0.53
CA ASP A 124 -11.67 0.75 -0.21
C ASP A 124 -12.12 0.98 1.23
N GLU A 125 -13.42 0.99 1.47
CA GLU A 125 -14.02 1.30 2.77
C GLU A 125 -13.42 0.47 3.90
N PHE A 126 -12.86 1.13 4.93
CA PHE A 126 -12.15 0.53 6.06
C PHE A 126 -11.05 -0.47 5.65
N ALA A 127 -10.39 -0.22 4.52
CA ALA A 127 -9.36 -1.08 3.95
C ALA A 127 -9.87 -2.49 3.53
N MET A 128 -11.17 -2.62 3.23
CA MET A 128 -11.83 -3.87 2.84
C MET A 128 -12.15 -3.90 1.36
N GLY A 129 -11.19 -4.35 0.57
CA GLY A 129 -11.28 -4.49 -0.87
C GLY A 129 -9.91 -4.62 -1.50
N SER A 130 -9.90 -4.99 -2.78
CA SER A 130 -8.70 -5.21 -3.59
C SER A 130 -8.76 -4.48 -4.94
N SER A 131 -9.76 -3.61 -5.16
CA SER A 131 -9.93 -2.90 -6.43
C SER A 131 -10.01 -1.37 -6.31
N GLY A 132 -10.36 -0.82 -5.15
CA GLY A 132 -10.68 0.59 -4.95
C GLY A 132 -12.14 0.93 -5.27
N GLU A 133 -13.00 -0.07 -5.55
CA GLU A 133 -14.41 0.14 -5.90
C GLU A 133 -15.34 0.28 -4.68
N ASN A 134 -14.89 -0.13 -3.49
CA ASN A 134 -15.72 -0.14 -2.29
C ASN A 134 -15.74 1.22 -1.53
N SER A 135 -15.19 2.28 -2.09
CA SER A 135 -15.30 3.62 -1.50
C SER A 135 -16.75 4.14 -1.55
N ALA A 136 -17.25 4.63 -0.42
CA ALA A 136 -18.56 5.30 -0.35
C ALA A 136 -18.50 6.78 -0.80
N LEU A 137 -17.30 7.34 -1.00
CA LEU A 137 -17.06 8.77 -1.20
C LEU A 137 -16.51 9.12 -2.59
N GLY A 138 -16.45 8.16 -3.50
CA GLY A 138 -15.97 8.36 -4.86
C GLY A 138 -15.15 7.19 -5.39
N LYS A 139 -14.85 7.22 -6.68
CA LYS A 139 -14.04 6.19 -7.35
C LYS A 139 -12.66 6.75 -7.67
N THR A 140 -11.63 5.96 -7.42
CA THR A 140 -10.28 6.22 -7.93
C THR A 140 -10.07 5.43 -9.21
N LYS A 141 -9.47 6.05 -10.21
CA LYS A 141 -9.17 5.45 -11.50
C LYS A 141 -7.68 5.10 -11.61
N ASN A 142 -7.36 4.14 -12.48
CA ASN A 142 -5.98 3.77 -12.74
C ASN A 142 -5.30 4.82 -13.62
N PRO A 143 -4.10 5.32 -13.26
CA PRO A 143 -3.41 6.37 -14.04
C PRO A 143 -2.93 5.91 -15.42
N TYR A 144 -2.93 4.60 -15.71
CA TYR A 144 -2.53 4.04 -16.99
C TYR A 144 -3.71 3.74 -17.92
N ASP A 145 -4.94 3.63 -17.38
CA ASP A 145 -6.20 3.47 -18.11
C ASP A 145 -7.37 3.87 -17.19
N LEU A 146 -7.99 5.00 -17.46
CA LEU A 146 -9.04 5.60 -16.61
C LEU A 146 -10.34 4.76 -16.52
N ASP A 147 -10.50 3.75 -17.35
CA ASP A 147 -11.63 2.82 -17.31
C ASP A 147 -11.35 1.57 -16.46
N ARG A 148 -10.17 1.53 -15.80
CA ARG A 148 -9.73 0.39 -14.99
C ARG A 148 -9.50 0.74 -13.54
N VAL A 149 -9.54 -0.32 -12.71
CA VAL A 149 -9.29 -0.21 -11.26
C VAL A 149 -7.82 0.06 -10.98
N PRO A 150 -7.49 0.86 -9.96
CA PRO A 150 -6.10 1.09 -9.53
C PRO A 150 -5.58 -0.01 -8.60
N GLY A 151 -6.43 -1.01 -8.25
CA GLY A 151 -6.15 -1.94 -7.15
C GLY A 151 -6.50 -1.34 -5.79
N GLY A 152 -6.49 -2.16 -4.76
CA GLY A 152 -6.90 -1.74 -3.41
C GLY A 152 -6.26 -2.58 -2.29
N SER A 153 -6.52 -2.18 -1.08
CA SER A 153 -7.37 -1.07 -0.63
C SER A 153 -6.71 0.32 -0.69
N SER A 154 -5.40 0.46 -0.97
CA SER A 154 -4.72 1.77 -1.02
C SER A 154 -4.81 2.40 -2.42
N ALA A 155 -6.00 2.41 -3.00
CA ALA A 155 -6.28 2.82 -4.37
C ALA A 155 -5.75 4.21 -4.71
N GLY A 156 -6.17 5.23 -3.98
CA GLY A 156 -5.76 6.61 -4.19
C GLY A 156 -4.27 6.84 -3.93
N SER A 157 -3.67 6.10 -2.97
CA SER A 157 -2.24 6.23 -2.66
C SER A 157 -1.36 5.76 -3.81
N ALA A 158 -1.67 4.60 -4.41
CA ALA A 158 -0.95 4.09 -5.57
C ALA A 158 -1.20 4.94 -6.82
N ALA A 159 -2.48 5.30 -7.07
CA ALA A 159 -2.85 6.12 -8.21
C ALA A 159 -2.22 7.53 -8.16
N ALA A 160 -2.15 8.16 -6.98
CA ALA A 160 -1.50 9.46 -6.83
C ALA A 160 -0.01 9.43 -7.18
N VAL A 161 0.73 8.39 -6.76
CA VAL A 161 2.16 8.25 -7.08
C VAL A 161 2.36 7.87 -8.55
N GLY A 162 1.60 6.90 -9.07
CA GLY A 162 1.68 6.46 -10.47
C GLY A 162 1.23 7.53 -11.46
N GLY A 163 0.30 8.40 -11.05
CA GLY A 163 -0.19 9.56 -11.79
C GLY A 163 0.55 10.86 -11.48
N PHE A 164 1.69 10.84 -10.84
CA PHE A 164 2.50 12.03 -10.51
C PHE A 164 1.78 13.12 -9.68
N ALA A 165 0.67 12.80 -9.04
CA ALA A 165 -0.03 13.68 -8.10
C ALA A 165 0.56 13.62 -6.68
N ALA A 166 1.58 12.80 -6.45
CA ALA A 166 2.41 12.76 -5.25
C ALA A 166 3.78 12.20 -5.58
N THR A 167 4.82 12.61 -4.85
CA THR A 167 6.15 12.00 -4.97
C THR A 167 6.21 10.68 -4.22
N ILE A 168 5.66 10.65 -3.00
CA ILE A 168 5.51 9.48 -2.14
C ILE A 168 4.10 9.44 -1.56
N SER A 169 3.67 8.26 -1.10
CA SER A 169 2.44 8.15 -0.32
C SER A 169 2.54 7.06 0.74
N THR A 170 1.64 7.12 1.74
CA THR A 170 1.46 6.05 2.71
C THR A 170 0.34 5.13 2.28
N GLY A 171 0.50 3.84 2.54
CA GLY A 171 -0.53 2.82 2.42
C GLY A 171 -0.65 1.98 3.67
N SER A 172 -1.67 1.12 3.70
CA SER A 172 -1.79 0.04 4.68
C SER A 172 -2.04 -1.27 3.96
N ASP A 173 -1.41 -2.35 4.41
CA ASP A 173 -1.50 -3.69 3.83
C ASP A 173 -1.91 -4.69 4.90
N THR A 174 -3.03 -5.35 4.67
CA THR A 174 -3.56 -6.42 5.53
C THR A 174 -3.47 -7.77 4.82
N GLY A 175 -3.79 -7.81 3.53
CA GLY A 175 -3.73 -9.00 2.69
C GLY A 175 -2.98 -8.81 1.38
N GLY A 176 -2.66 -7.56 0.99
CA GLY A 176 -2.06 -7.21 -0.30
C GLY A 176 -2.21 -5.73 -0.64
N SER A 177 -2.88 -4.97 0.25
CA SER A 177 -3.39 -3.62 -0.05
C SER A 177 -2.36 -2.51 -0.23
N ILE A 178 -1.07 -2.81 -0.26
CA ILE A 178 0.04 -1.99 -0.78
C ILE A 178 0.57 -2.63 -2.07
N ARG A 179 0.83 -3.93 -2.05
CA ARG A 179 1.56 -4.63 -3.12
C ARG A 179 0.75 -4.78 -4.41
N GLU A 180 -0.53 -5.09 -4.30
CA GLU A 180 -1.41 -5.23 -5.46
C GLU A 180 -1.65 -3.86 -6.16
N PRO A 181 -2.11 -2.79 -5.47
CA PRO A 181 -2.28 -1.50 -6.14
C PRO A 181 -0.96 -0.93 -6.66
N ALA A 182 0.19 -1.25 -6.04
CA ALA A 182 1.50 -0.89 -6.60
C ALA A 182 1.75 -1.58 -7.95
N ALA A 183 1.41 -2.87 -8.07
CA ALA A 183 1.52 -3.62 -9.33
C ALA A 183 0.63 -3.01 -10.44
N PHE A 184 -0.60 -2.62 -10.09
CA PHE A 184 -1.57 -2.07 -11.05
C PHE A 184 -1.27 -0.63 -11.47
N CYS A 185 -0.62 0.15 -10.60
CA CYS A 185 -0.27 1.56 -10.86
C CYS A 185 1.20 1.79 -11.21
N ASN A 186 1.97 0.72 -11.54
CA ASN A 186 3.37 0.80 -11.99
C ASN A 186 4.30 1.54 -11.02
N VAL A 187 4.14 1.30 -9.74
CA VAL A 187 4.94 1.92 -8.67
C VAL A 187 5.52 0.86 -7.74
N VAL A 188 6.47 1.27 -6.91
CA VAL A 188 6.99 0.45 -5.81
C VAL A 188 6.04 0.60 -4.62
N GLY A 189 5.56 -0.54 -4.09
CA GLY A 189 4.79 -0.57 -2.84
C GLY A 189 5.44 -1.52 -1.85
N PHE A 190 5.85 -1.00 -0.69
CA PHE A 190 6.60 -1.76 0.30
C PHE A 190 5.81 -1.95 1.58
N LYS A 191 5.60 -3.22 1.97
CA LYS A 191 5.04 -3.64 3.25
C LYS A 191 6.19 -4.14 4.15
N PRO A 192 6.56 -3.41 5.20
CA PRO A 192 7.57 -3.86 6.16
C PRO A 192 7.12 -5.10 6.95
N THR A 193 8.03 -5.69 7.71
CA THR A 193 7.71 -6.68 8.76
C THR A 193 6.64 -6.12 9.70
N TYR A 194 5.68 -6.97 10.08
CA TYR A 194 4.64 -6.60 11.04
C TYR A 194 5.26 -6.04 12.32
N GLY A 195 4.80 -4.84 12.72
CA GLY A 195 5.28 -4.14 13.90
C GLY A 195 6.53 -3.26 13.70
N ARG A 196 7.11 -3.16 12.48
CA ARG A 196 8.27 -2.28 12.22
C ARG A 196 7.90 -0.81 11.99
N VAL A 197 6.66 -0.54 11.61
CA VAL A 197 6.07 0.81 11.58
C VAL A 197 4.87 0.82 12.50
N SER A 198 4.82 1.81 13.40
CA SER A 198 3.74 1.95 14.38
C SER A 198 2.37 2.09 13.70
N ARG A 199 1.37 1.44 14.28
CA ARG A 199 -0.04 1.54 13.88
C ARG A 199 -0.82 2.52 14.76
N TYR A 200 -0.17 3.24 15.66
CA TYR A 200 -0.85 4.30 16.41
C TYR A 200 -1.36 5.38 15.47
N GLY A 201 -2.68 5.62 15.50
CA GLY A 201 -3.37 6.53 14.59
C GLY A 201 -3.79 5.89 13.25
N LEU A 202 -3.56 4.59 13.04
CA LEU A 202 -4.18 3.81 11.98
C LEU A 202 -5.55 3.31 12.44
N ILE A 203 -6.61 3.58 11.67
CA ILE A 203 -7.92 3.00 11.90
C ILE A 203 -7.89 1.53 11.47
N ALA A 204 -8.07 0.63 12.45
CA ALA A 204 -7.81 -0.79 12.28
C ALA A 204 -8.88 -1.51 11.46
N PHE A 205 -8.43 -2.34 10.52
CA PHE A 205 -9.23 -3.41 9.91
C PHE A 205 -9.00 -4.73 10.66
N ALA A 206 -7.79 -5.30 10.59
CA ALA A 206 -7.42 -6.55 11.24
C ALA A 206 -6.12 -6.38 12.02
N SER A 207 -6.23 -6.26 13.35
CA SER A 207 -5.15 -5.81 14.22
C SER A 207 -3.90 -6.69 14.18
N SER A 208 -4.03 -8.00 13.87
CA SER A 208 -2.89 -8.92 13.78
C SER A 208 -2.23 -8.98 12.40
N LEU A 209 -2.72 -8.19 11.44
CA LEU A 209 -2.28 -8.22 10.04
C LEU A 209 -1.95 -6.84 9.48
N ASP A 210 -2.67 -5.78 9.88
CA ASP A 210 -2.50 -4.43 9.35
C ASP A 210 -1.08 -3.93 9.51
N GLN A 211 -0.48 -3.43 8.44
CA GLN A 211 0.85 -2.83 8.43
C GLN A 211 0.88 -1.58 7.54
N ILE A 212 1.44 -0.49 8.05
CA ILE A 212 1.70 0.73 7.27
C ILE A 212 2.99 0.55 6.46
N GLY A 213 2.99 1.07 5.23
CA GLY A 213 4.18 1.11 4.38
C GLY A 213 4.05 2.16 3.27
N PRO A 214 5.16 2.46 2.58
CA PRO A 214 5.22 3.50 1.55
C PRO A 214 4.85 2.98 0.16
N PHE A 215 4.41 3.93 -0.69
CA PHE A 215 4.50 3.88 -2.13
C PHE A 215 5.47 4.95 -2.63
N ALA A 216 6.21 4.63 -3.66
CA ALA A 216 7.09 5.56 -4.36
C ALA A 216 7.30 5.14 -5.82
N ARG A 217 7.85 6.03 -6.65
CA ARG A 217 8.20 5.67 -8.03
C ARG A 217 9.48 4.84 -8.13
N THR A 218 10.35 4.92 -7.11
CA THR A 218 11.63 4.18 -7.05
C THR A 218 11.78 3.44 -5.73
N VAL A 219 12.59 2.38 -5.74
CA VAL A 219 12.94 1.63 -4.52
C VAL A 219 13.71 2.52 -3.54
N GLU A 220 14.55 3.43 -4.03
CA GLU A 220 15.30 4.36 -3.17
C GLU A 220 14.36 5.31 -2.42
N ASP A 221 13.35 5.87 -3.09
CA ASP A 221 12.37 6.74 -2.45
C ASP A 221 11.47 5.97 -1.47
N ALA A 222 11.12 4.71 -1.78
CA ALA A 222 10.42 3.83 -0.86
C ALA A 222 11.25 3.54 0.40
N ALA A 223 12.55 3.32 0.24
CA ALA A 223 13.49 3.11 1.34
C ALA A 223 13.63 4.36 2.22
N LEU A 224 13.81 5.55 1.62
CA LEU A 224 13.85 6.83 2.34
C LEU A 224 12.56 7.08 3.14
N THR A 225 11.41 6.79 2.53
CA THR A 225 10.10 6.96 3.16
C THR A 225 9.91 5.99 4.32
N TYR A 226 10.31 4.72 4.16
CA TYR A 226 10.30 3.73 5.22
C TYR A 226 11.23 4.12 6.37
N ASP A 227 12.45 4.56 6.07
CA ASP A 227 13.43 5.01 7.08
C ASP A 227 12.88 6.16 7.93
N ALA A 228 12.10 7.05 7.31
CA ALA A 228 11.45 8.14 8.02
C ALA A 228 10.28 7.69 8.92
N MET A 229 9.53 6.64 8.55
CA MET A 229 8.34 6.18 9.30
C MET A 229 8.66 5.14 10.36
N GLY A 230 9.72 4.35 10.16
CA GLY A 230 10.01 3.14 10.91
C GLY A 230 10.51 3.37 12.36
N GLY A 231 10.58 2.27 13.10
CA GLY A 231 11.12 2.24 14.46
C GLY A 231 10.08 2.04 15.57
N HIS A 232 10.56 1.67 16.75
CA HIS A 232 9.72 1.37 17.91
C HIS A 232 8.86 2.58 18.34
N ASP A 233 7.64 2.28 18.78
CA ASP A 233 6.70 3.24 19.33
C ASP A 233 5.96 2.64 20.54
N PRO A 234 6.13 3.19 21.76
CA PRO A 234 5.44 2.69 22.94
C PRO A 234 3.91 2.91 22.91
N MET A 235 3.39 3.74 21.99
CA MET A 235 1.96 3.95 21.79
C MET A 235 1.28 2.81 21.03
N ASP A 236 2.03 1.93 20.38
CA ASP A 236 1.54 0.73 19.73
C ASP A 236 2.09 -0.52 20.40
N ALA A 237 1.25 -1.24 21.13
CA ALA A 237 1.65 -2.47 21.84
C ALA A 237 2.17 -3.60 20.92
N THR A 238 1.99 -3.48 19.61
CA THR A 238 2.52 -4.44 18.62
C THR A 238 3.80 -3.94 17.95
N SER A 239 4.23 -2.72 18.23
CA SER A 239 5.49 -2.17 17.74
C SER A 239 6.68 -2.91 18.34
N VAL A 240 7.54 -3.42 17.45
CA VAL A 240 8.68 -4.27 17.88
C VAL A 240 9.79 -3.40 18.45
N ASP A 241 10.18 -3.68 19.72
CA ASP A 241 11.29 -3.05 20.38
C ASP A 241 12.62 -3.70 19.97
N MET A 242 13.11 -3.28 18.80
CA MET A 242 14.38 -3.69 18.22
C MET A 242 15.08 -2.48 17.60
N PRO A 243 16.42 -2.46 17.54
CA PRO A 243 17.17 -1.43 16.81
C PRO A 243 16.62 -1.24 15.40
N PHE A 244 16.45 0.01 14.99
CA PHE A 244 16.01 0.35 13.66
C PHE A 244 17.22 0.65 12.79
N GLU A 245 17.37 -0.15 11.72
CA GLU A 245 18.43 0.06 10.74
C GLU A 245 17.88 0.81 9.53
N THR A 246 18.57 1.86 9.13
CA THR A 246 18.26 2.58 7.90
C THR A 246 18.57 1.73 6.67
N THR A 247 17.81 1.93 5.62
CA THR A 247 17.85 1.11 4.40
C THR A 247 18.37 1.85 3.17
N ALA A 248 18.01 3.12 3.01
CA ALA A 248 18.31 3.91 1.82
C ALA A 248 19.81 4.10 1.53
N GLY A 249 20.66 4.09 2.56
CA GLY A 249 22.12 4.17 2.42
C GLY A 249 22.82 2.84 2.06
N HIS A 250 22.06 1.74 1.89
CA HIS A 250 22.59 0.38 1.80
C HIS A 250 22.03 -0.43 0.62
N LEU A 251 21.58 0.25 -0.40
CA LEU A 251 21.01 -0.36 -1.60
C LEU A 251 22.11 -1.04 -2.44
N ARG A 252 21.75 -2.14 -3.11
CA ARG A 252 22.68 -2.95 -3.91
C ARG A 252 22.51 -2.68 -5.40
N GLU A 253 23.54 -2.99 -6.17
CA GLU A 253 23.53 -2.84 -7.64
C GLU A 253 23.49 -4.20 -8.37
N ASP A 254 23.73 -5.32 -7.69
CA ASP A 254 23.67 -6.67 -8.24
C ASP A 254 23.10 -7.68 -7.25
N LEU A 255 22.84 -8.90 -7.72
CA LEU A 255 22.31 -10.01 -6.93
C LEU A 255 23.31 -11.17 -6.80
N ARG A 256 24.61 -10.93 -7.01
CA ARG A 256 25.63 -11.98 -6.88
C ARG A 256 25.64 -12.57 -5.47
N GLY A 257 25.54 -13.91 -5.42
CA GLY A 257 25.49 -14.66 -4.17
C GLY A 257 24.12 -14.65 -3.47
N VAL A 258 23.08 -14.14 -4.14
CA VAL A 258 21.71 -14.16 -3.63
C VAL A 258 20.96 -15.35 -4.21
N ARG A 259 20.34 -16.16 -3.36
CA ARG A 259 19.46 -17.26 -3.73
C ARG A 259 18.02 -16.77 -3.73
N VAL A 260 17.37 -16.82 -4.90
CA VAL A 260 15.98 -16.40 -5.09
C VAL A 260 15.11 -17.65 -5.16
N GLY A 261 14.21 -17.81 -4.19
CA GLY A 261 13.23 -18.88 -4.15
C GLY A 261 12.08 -18.65 -5.13
N ILE A 262 11.84 -19.59 -6.03
CA ILE A 262 10.66 -19.62 -6.90
C ILE A 262 9.71 -20.66 -6.34
N VAL A 263 8.49 -20.22 -6.00
CA VAL A 263 7.51 -21.07 -5.31
C VAL A 263 6.80 -21.98 -6.29
N LYS A 264 6.90 -23.27 -6.11
CA LYS A 264 6.27 -24.30 -6.96
C LYS A 264 4.74 -24.14 -7.04
N GLU A 265 4.09 -23.84 -5.91
CA GLU A 265 2.63 -23.67 -5.82
C GLU A 265 2.14 -22.36 -6.45
N PHE A 266 3.05 -21.46 -6.82
CA PHE A 266 2.75 -20.20 -7.51
C PHE A 266 3.18 -20.25 -8.98
N ALA A 267 3.09 -21.45 -9.57
CA ALA A 267 3.48 -21.66 -10.96
C ALA A 267 2.77 -20.67 -11.91
N THR A 268 3.54 -20.06 -12.81
CA THR A 268 3.05 -19.08 -13.79
C THR A 268 2.23 -19.73 -14.90
N SER A 269 2.30 -21.06 -15.04
CA SER A 269 1.56 -21.83 -16.05
C SER A 269 0.02 -21.68 -16.00
N ASP A 270 -0.52 -21.31 -14.84
CA ASP A 270 -1.96 -21.11 -14.65
C ASP A 270 -2.42 -19.68 -14.99
N LEU A 271 -1.48 -18.81 -15.35
CA LEU A 271 -1.73 -17.43 -15.74
C LEU A 271 -1.98 -17.31 -17.25
N ALA A 272 -2.58 -16.19 -17.68
CA ALA A 272 -2.67 -15.87 -19.10
C ALA A 272 -1.25 -15.85 -19.73
N PRO A 273 -1.08 -16.31 -20.99
CA PRO A 273 0.24 -16.54 -21.59
C PRO A 273 1.17 -15.32 -21.60
N ASP A 274 0.64 -14.12 -21.83
CA ASP A 274 1.40 -12.87 -21.82
C ASP A 274 1.78 -12.43 -20.39
N VAL A 275 0.93 -12.68 -19.42
CA VAL A 275 1.20 -12.47 -17.99
C VAL A 275 2.28 -13.43 -17.50
N ALA A 276 2.16 -14.72 -17.85
CA ALA A 276 3.16 -15.74 -17.55
C ALA A 276 4.54 -15.36 -18.13
N ALA A 277 4.56 -14.97 -19.43
CA ALA A 277 5.80 -14.57 -20.10
C ALA A 277 6.48 -13.36 -19.44
N ALA A 278 5.72 -12.39 -18.92
CA ALA A 278 6.28 -11.25 -18.22
C ALA A 278 6.93 -11.65 -16.87
N TYR A 279 6.34 -12.57 -16.11
CA TYR A 279 6.95 -13.06 -14.87
C TYR A 279 8.17 -13.95 -15.14
N GLU A 280 8.13 -14.83 -16.15
CA GLU A 280 9.31 -15.62 -16.56
C GLU A 280 10.47 -14.73 -17.00
N ALA A 281 10.18 -13.64 -17.73
CA ALA A 281 11.18 -12.64 -18.09
C ALA A 281 11.78 -11.96 -16.84
N ALA A 282 10.94 -11.64 -15.85
CA ALA A 282 11.40 -11.06 -14.59
C ALA A 282 12.32 -12.03 -13.82
N TYR A 283 11.99 -13.32 -13.77
CA TYR A 283 12.87 -14.32 -13.16
C TYR A 283 14.21 -14.47 -13.93
N ALA A 284 14.16 -14.44 -15.25
CA ALA A 284 15.39 -14.44 -16.06
C ALA A 284 16.26 -13.18 -15.82
N ASP A 285 15.64 -12.03 -15.58
CA ASP A 285 16.38 -10.81 -15.25
C ASP A 285 17.06 -10.88 -13.87
N LEU A 286 16.43 -11.52 -12.88
CA LEU A 286 17.08 -11.81 -11.59
C LEU A 286 18.33 -12.70 -11.78
N GLN A 287 18.27 -13.71 -12.64
CA GLN A 287 19.44 -14.56 -12.96
C GLN A 287 20.56 -13.77 -13.65
N LYS A 288 20.22 -12.90 -14.63
CA LYS A 288 21.20 -12.03 -15.31
C LYS A 288 21.93 -11.09 -14.35
N LEU A 289 21.27 -10.71 -13.25
CA LEU A 289 21.87 -9.92 -12.17
C LEU A 289 22.80 -10.72 -11.25
N GLY A 290 22.91 -12.03 -11.48
CA GLY A 290 23.80 -12.93 -10.75
C GLY A 290 23.12 -13.70 -9.60
N ALA A 291 21.78 -13.67 -9.52
CA ALA A 291 21.04 -14.50 -8.56
C ALA A 291 21.03 -15.97 -8.99
N GLU A 292 21.06 -16.87 -8.00
CA GLU A 292 20.76 -18.28 -8.15
C GLU A 292 19.25 -18.50 -7.91
N LEU A 293 18.51 -19.00 -8.91
CA LEU A 293 17.13 -19.40 -8.73
C LEU A 293 17.05 -20.80 -8.13
N VAL A 294 16.32 -20.94 -7.03
CA VAL A 294 16.09 -22.22 -6.34
C VAL A 294 14.60 -22.49 -6.24
N GLU A 295 14.17 -23.73 -6.52
CA GLU A 295 12.79 -24.10 -6.30
C GLU A 295 12.53 -24.28 -4.80
N VAL A 296 11.42 -23.71 -4.31
CA VAL A 296 10.96 -23.82 -2.92
C VAL A 296 9.49 -24.22 -2.88
N GLU A 297 9.07 -24.85 -1.80
CA GLU A 297 7.69 -25.30 -1.61
C GLU A 297 7.02 -24.59 -0.45
N LEU A 298 5.77 -24.16 -0.67
CA LEU A 298 4.87 -23.59 0.34
C LEU A 298 3.55 -24.38 0.35
N PRO A 299 3.54 -25.66 0.74
CA PRO A 299 2.42 -26.58 0.53
C PRO A 299 1.11 -26.16 1.23
N THR A 300 1.20 -25.28 2.25
CA THR A 300 0.02 -24.76 2.94
C THR A 300 -0.43 -23.39 2.42
N ALA A 301 0.30 -22.76 1.48
CA ALA A 301 -0.08 -21.47 0.88
C ALA A 301 -1.48 -21.47 0.24
N LYS A 302 -1.90 -22.61 -0.35
CA LYS A 302 -3.25 -22.84 -0.89
C LYS A 302 -4.39 -22.62 0.12
N TYR A 303 -4.12 -22.68 1.40
CA TYR A 303 -5.08 -22.38 2.47
C TYR A 303 -5.04 -20.90 2.91
N GLY A 304 -4.15 -20.09 2.33
CA GLY A 304 -3.95 -18.69 2.69
C GLY A 304 -5.24 -17.89 2.60
N LEU A 305 -5.94 -17.98 1.48
CA LEU A 305 -7.19 -17.26 1.23
C LEU A 305 -8.24 -17.58 2.30
N SER A 306 -8.57 -18.86 2.50
CA SER A 306 -9.56 -19.27 3.50
C SER A 306 -9.15 -18.93 4.93
N THR A 307 -7.86 -19.02 5.26
CA THR A 307 -7.30 -18.64 6.57
C THR A 307 -7.48 -17.14 6.81
N TYR A 308 -7.15 -16.32 5.83
CA TYR A 308 -7.29 -14.86 5.91
C TYR A 308 -8.75 -14.44 6.07
N TYR A 309 -9.66 -14.98 5.26
CA TYR A 309 -11.10 -14.63 5.30
C TYR A 309 -11.85 -15.19 6.52
N LEU A 310 -11.17 -15.93 7.39
CA LEU A 310 -11.64 -16.25 8.73
C LEU A 310 -11.04 -15.32 9.78
N ILE A 311 -9.73 -15.05 9.74
CA ILE A 311 -9.04 -14.22 10.74
C ILE A 311 -9.40 -12.74 10.57
N ALA A 312 -9.22 -12.18 9.39
CA ALA A 312 -9.41 -10.74 9.17
C ALA A 312 -10.86 -10.28 9.42
N PRO A 313 -11.93 -10.97 8.94
CA PRO A 313 -13.29 -10.64 9.31
C PRO A 313 -13.60 -10.79 10.81
N ALA A 314 -13.04 -11.79 11.49
CA ALA A 314 -13.21 -11.96 12.93
C ALA A 314 -12.66 -10.75 13.71
N GLU A 315 -11.44 -10.33 13.39
CA GLU A 315 -10.83 -9.13 13.99
C GLU A 315 -11.57 -7.84 13.58
N CYS A 316 -12.01 -7.73 12.33
CA CYS A 316 -12.84 -6.65 11.82
C CYS A 316 -14.14 -6.49 12.62
N SER A 317 -14.87 -7.58 12.88
CA SER A 317 -16.12 -7.52 13.63
C SER A 317 -15.94 -6.92 15.02
N SER A 318 -14.81 -7.21 15.67
CA SER A 318 -14.41 -6.62 16.95
C SER A 318 -13.94 -5.16 16.82
N ASN A 319 -13.06 -4.87 15.84
CA ASN A 319 -12.52 -3.52 15.65
C ASN A 319 -13.59 -2.50 15.25
N LEU A 320 -14.56 -2.88 14.41
CA LEU A 320 -15.63 -1.98 13.96
C LEU A 320 -16.82 -1.91 14.91
N ALA A 321 -16.81 -2.64 16.04
CA ALA A 321 -17.84 -2.53 17.07
C ALA A 321 -17.90 -1.14 17.73
N ARG A 322 -16.78 -0.39 17.67
CA ARG A 322 -16.69 0.98 18.21
C ARG A 322 -17.50 2.02 17.47
N PHE A 323 -17.93 1.74 16.24
CA PHE A 323 -18.80 2.61 15.45
C PHE A 323 -20.25 2.31 15.78
N ASP A 324 -20.72 2.88 16.89
CA ASP A 324 -21.98 2.57 17.58
C ASP A 324 -23.03 3.70 17.53
N GLY A 325 -22.69 4.84 16.88
CA GLY A 325 -23.56 6.02 16.86
C GLY A 325 -23.56 6.84 18.14
N VAL A 326 -22.75 6.47 19.15
CA VAL A 326 -22.71 7.16 20.45
C VAL A 326 -21.46 8.03 20.59
N ARG A 327 -20.29 7.49 20.31
CA ARG A 327 -19.01 8.11 20.66
C ARG A 327 -18.57 9.17 19.67
N TYR A 328 -18.62 8.86 18.37
CA TYR A 328 -18.21 9.72 17.25
C TYR A 328 -18.67 9.13 15.92
N GLY A 329 -18.57 9.92 14.86
CA GLY A 329 -19.00 9.54 13.52
C GLY A 329 -20.48 9.72 13.26
N LEU A 330 -21.01 8.98 12.28
CA LEU A 330 -22.43 9.01 11.93
C LEU A 330 -23.30 8.54 13.10
N ARG A 331 -24.42 9.24 13.29
CA ARG A 331 -25.52 8.81 14.17
C ARG A 331 -26.84 8.94 13.42
N VAL A 332 -27.62 7.87 13.47
CA VAL A 332 -29.01 7.85 13.00
C VAL A 332 -29.90 7.50 14.22
N ASP A 333 -30.77 8.42 14.62
CA ASP A 333 -31.59 8.24 15.81
C ASP A 333 -32.61 7.09 15.64
N GLY A 334 -32.87 6.39 16.74
CA GLY A 334 -33.84 5.30 16.88
C GLY A 334 -34.77 5.54 18.07
N ALA A 335 -35.76 4.68 18.22
CA ALA A 335 -36.65 4.71 19.35
C ALA A 335 -35.97 4.33 20.68
N ASP A 336 -34.92 3.52 20.58
CA ASP A 336 -34.00 3.13 21.66
C ASP A 336 -32.57 2.98 21.19
N VAL A 337 -31.67 2.62 22.11
CA VAL A 337 -30.23 2.46 21.82
C VAL A 337 -29.98 1.33 20.82
N GLY A 338 -30.73 0.24 20.87
CA GLY A 338 -30.62 -0.88 19.94
C GLY A 338 -30.96 -0.47 18.52
N GLU A 339 -32.11 0.17 18.35
CA GLU A 339 -32.54 0.67 17.04
C GLU A 339 -31.61 1.76 16.47
N MET A 340 -31.13 2.67 17.33
CA MET A 340 -30.13 3.67 16.93
C MET A 340 -28.86 3.00 16.42
N TYR A 341 -28.34 2.00 17.13
CA TYR A 341 -27.15 1.25 16.73
C TYR A 341 -27.36 0.55 15.36
N GLU A 342 -28.48 -0.17 15.20
CA GLU A 342 -28.83 -0.85 13.96
C GLU A 342 -28.94 0.10 12.76
N LYS A 343 -29.70 1.19 12.92
CA LYS A 343 -29.93 2.19 11.87
C LYS A 343 -28.63 2.89 11.47
N THR A 344 -27.80 3.25 12.46
CA THR A 344 -26.51 3.90 12.20
C THR A 344 -25.60 3.01 11.39
N ARG A 345 -25.40 1.76 11.79
CA ARG A 345 -24.53 0.81 11.09
C ARG A 345 -25.11 0.42 9.72
N ALA A 346 -26.42 0.28 9.60
CA ALA A 346 -27.09 0.00 8.33
C ALA A 346 -26.90 1.14 7.32
N ALA A 347 -27.00 2.38 7.75
CA ALA A 347 -26.83 3.55 6.88
C ALA A 347 -25.38 3.86 6.57
N GLY A 348 -24.46 3.64 7.51
CA GLY A 348 -23.09 4.09 7.45
C GLY A 348 -22.12 3.12 6.79
N PHE A 349 -22.29 1.81 6.94
CA PHE A 349 -21.40 0.79 6.34
C PHE A 349 -21.88 0.34 4.97
N GLY A 350 -20.93 0.18 4.06
CA GLY A 350 -21.14 -0.41 2.74
C GLY A 350 -21.34 -1.93 2.75
N PRO A 351 -21.71 -2.51 1.61
CA PRO A 351 -22.05 -3.95 1.52
C PRO A 351 -20.91 -4.89 1.92
N GLU A 352 -19.67 -4.60 1.48
CA GLU A 352 -18.51 -5.46 1.76
C GLU A 352 -18.15 -5.42 3.25
N VAL A 353 -18.17 -4.25 3.88
CA VAL A 353 -17.90 -4.11 5.32
C VAL A 353 -18.93 -4.88 6.13
N LYS A 354 -20.23 -4.76 5.79
CA LYS A 354 -21.30 -5.53 6.43
C LYS A 354 -21.09 -7.02 6.29
N ARG A 355 -20.72 -7.50 5.09
CA ARG A 355 -20.44 -8.92 4.82
C ARG A 355 -19.32 -9.43 5.72
N ARG A 356 -18.20 -8.72 5.80
CA ARG A 356 -17.05 -9.13 6.64
C ARG A 356 -17.37 -9.09 8.13
N ILE A 357 -18.12 -8.10 8.60
CA ILE A 357 -18.59 -8.06 9.99
C ILE A 357 -19.46 -9.28 10.30
N LEU A 358 -20.39 -9.66 9.41
CA LEU A 358 -21.27 -10.83 9.60
C LEU A 358 -20.47 -12.15 9.62
N ILE A 359 -19.54 -12.33 8.66
CA ILE A 359 -18.67 -13.50 8.61
C ILE A 359 -17.83 -13.60 9.90
N GLY A 360 -17.24 -12.48 10.33
CA GLY A 360 -16.43 -12.44 11.55
C GLY A 360 -17.21 -12.72 12.81
N THR A 361 -18.38 -12.14 12.95
CA THR A 361 -19.28 -12.39 14.08
C THR A 361 -19.70 -13.87 14.15
N TYR A 362 -20.00 -14.48 13.00
CA TYR A 362 -20.30 -15.90 12.92
C TYR A 362 -19.10 -16.77 13.31
N ALA A 363 -17.91 -16.48 12.80
CA ALA A 363 -16.69 -17.23 13.11
C ALA A 363 -16.30 -17.15 14.61
N LEU A 364 -16.68 -16.08 15.31
CA LEU A 364 -16.42 -15.90 16.74
C LEU A 364 -17.58 -16.37 17.64
N SER A 365 -18.71 -16.80 17.09
CA SER A 365 -19.88 -17.20 17.87
C SER A 365 -19.67 -18.53 18.60
N SER A 366 -20.43 -18.74 19.67
CA SER A 366 -20.39 -19.97 20.48
C SER A 366 -20.61 -21.22 19.62
N GLY A 367 -19.77 -22.23 19.80
CA GLY A 367 -19.78 -23.47 19.02
C GLY A 367 -19.01 -23.40 17.68
N TYR A 368 -18.65 -22.24 17.18
CA TYR A 368 -17.91 -22.08 15.93
C TYR A 368 -16.49 -21.53 16.12
N TYR A 369 -16.21 -20.89 17.25
CA TYR A 369 -14.92 -20.28 17.57
C TYR A 369 -13.73 -21.25 17.36
N ASP A 370 -13.79 -22.44 17.94
CA ASP A 370 -12.71 -23.43 17.82
C ASP A 370 -12.63 -24.03 16.41
N ALA A 371 -13.79 -24.27 15.79
CA ALA A 371 -13.88 -24.87 14.47
C ALA A 371 -13.37 -23.97 13.33
N TYR A 372 -13.54 -22.65 13.48
CA TYR A 372 -13.15 -21.68 12.45
C TYR A 372 -11.97 -20.81 12.89
N TYR A 373 -12.12 -19.97 13.91
CA TYR A 373 -11.08 -18.99 14.25
C TYR A 373 -9.80 -19.65 14.78
N VAL A 374 -9.91 -20.53 15.76
CA VAL A 374 -8.72 -21.24 16.29
C VAL A 374 -8.07 -22.14 15.24
N LYS A 375 -8.86 -22.80 14.40
CA LYS A 375 -8.34 -23.58 13.29
C LYS A 375 -7.61 -22.72 12.26
N ALA A 376 -8.13 -21.53 11.94
CA ALA A 376 -7.48 -20.57 11.05
C ALA A 376 -6.16 -20.07 11.65
N GLN A 377 -6.09 -19.77 12.96
CA GLN A 377 -4.84 -19.40 13.62
C GLN A 377 -3.79 -20.50 13.56
N LYS A 378 -4.18 -21.78 13.72
CA LYS A 378 -3.29 -22.93 13.53
C LYS A 378 -2.81 -23.05 12.07
N ALA A 379 -3.69 -22.82 11.10
CA ALA A 379 -3.31 -22.79 9.68
C ALA A 379 -2.33 -21.64 9.37
N ARG A 380 -2.54 -20.45 9.93
CA ARG A 380 -1.62 -19.32 9.85
C ARG A 380 -0.21 -19.69 10.33
N THR A 381 -0.11 -20.39 11.46
CA THR A 381 1.18 -20.87 11.97
C THR A 381 1.87 -21.82 10.98
N ARG A 382 1.10 -22.73 10.34
CA ARG A 382 1.67 -23.65 9.34
C ARG A 382 2.15 -22.93 8.08
N ILE A 383 1.44 -21.90 7.63
CA ILE A 383 1.87 -21.03 6.51
C ILE A 383 3.18 -20.32 6.87
N ALA A 384 3.30 -19.76 8.07
CA ALA A 384 4.54 -19.14 8.53
C ALA A 384 5.69 -20.14 8.65
N ASP A 385 5.42 -21.40 9.05
CA ASP A 385 6.42 -22.48 9.10
C ASP A 385 6.92 -22.87 7.71
N ASP A 386 6.06 -22.86 6.67
CA ASP A 386 6.48 -23.11 5.29
C ASP A 386 7.51 -22.07 4.84
N PHE A 387 7.21 -20.78 5.04
CA PHE A 387 8.17 -19.71 4.71
C PHE A 387 9.48 -19.85 5.48
N ARG A 388 9.42 -20.20 6.77
CA ARG A 388 10.64 -20.41 7.58
C ARG A 388 11.50 -21.54 7.01
N ARG A 389 10.89 -22.63 6.52
CA ARG A 389 11.60 -23.71 5.84
C ARG A 389 12.18 -23.29 4.49
N ALA A 390 11.41 -22.56 3.69
CA ALA A 390 11.88 -22.04 2.40
C ALA A 390 13.11 -21.13 2.56
N PHE A 391 13.08 -20.24 3.55
CA PHE A 391 14.22 -19.34 3.84
C PHE A 391 15.46 -20.04 4.44
N ALA A 392 15.42 -21.32 4.73
CA ALA A 392 16.64 -22.09 5.00
C ALA A 392 17.47 -22.34 3.71
N THR A 393 16.84 -22.27 2.53
CA THR A 393 17.46 -22.54 1.24
C THR A 393 17.56 -21.34 0.32
N CYS A 394 16.81 -20.26 0.58
CA CYS A 394 16.86 -19.02 -0.19
C CYS A 394 16.91 -17.77 0.71
N ASP A 395 17.32 -16.65 0.13
CA ASP A 395 17.49 -15.38 0.83
C ASP A 395 16.28 -14.44 0.59
N VAL A 396 15.60 -14.63 -0.54
CA VAL A 396 14.39 -13.91 -0.93
C VAL A 396 13.51 -14.82 -1.79
N ILE A 397 12.20 -14.67 -1.68
CA ILE A 397 11.21 -15.36 -2.51
C ILE A 397 10.66 -14.36 -3.53
N ALA A 398 10.63 -14.77 -4.81
CA ALA A 398 10.01 -14.03 -5.89
C ALA A 398 8.70 -14.72 -6.33
N SER A 399 7.65 -13.93 -6.56
CA SER A 399 6.36 -14.41 -7.04
C SER A 399 5.60 -13.30 -7.78
N PRO A 400 4.52 -13.62 -8.50
CA PRO A 400 3.57 -12.61 -8.95
C PRO A 400 3.04 -11.78 -7.78
N ALA A 401 2.78 -10.48 -7.99
CA ALA A 401 2.02 -9.66 -7.05
C ALA A 401 0.51 -9.76 -7.32
N ALA A 402 0.12 -10.07 -8.55
CA ALA A 402 -1.26 -10.25 -8.99
C ALA A 402 -1.33 -11.28 -10.12
N SER A 403 -2.50 -11.93 -10.29
CA SER A 403 -2.73 -12.94 -11.34
C SER A 403 -3.02 -12.35 -12.72
N SER A 404 -3.30 -11.06 -12.80
CA SER A 404 -3.62 -10.34 -14.03
C SER A 404 -3.22 -8.87 -13.90
N PRO A 405 -3.10 -8.13 -14.99
CA PRO A 405 -3.07 -6.66 -14.93
C PRO A 405 -4.43 -6.11 -14.47
N ALA A 406 -4.50 -4.77 -14.27
CA ALA A 406 -5.71 -4.10 -13.82
C ALA A 406 -6.91 -4.38 -14.74
N PHE A 407 -8.03 -4.80 -14.15
CA PHE A 407 -9.28 -5.11 -14.84
C PHE A 407 -10.22 -3.90 -14.91
N ALA A 408 -11.23 -3.95 -15.77
CA ALA A 408 -12.23 -2.89 -15.91
C ALA A 408 -13.13 -2.79 -14.66
N PHE A 409 -13.67 -1.61 -14.39
CA PHE A 409 -14.65 -1.45 -13.32
C PHE A 409 -15.83 -2.42 -13.47
N ASN A 410 -16.30 -2.97 -12.37
CA ASN A 410 -17.39 -3.95 -12.25
C ASN A 410 -17.15 -5.29 -13.00
N ALA A 411 -15.92 -5.57 -13.44
CA ALA A 411 -15.62 -6.85 -14.14
C ALA A 411 -15.68 -8.06 -13.21
N LYS A 412 -15.46 -7.88 -11.90
CA LYS A 412 -15.54 -8.95 -10.89
C LYS A 412 -16.78 -8.75 -10.02
N SER A 413 -17.90 -9.35 -10.45
CA SER A 413 -19.21 -9.17 -9.79
C SER A 413 -19.42 -10.05 -8.56
N ASP A 414 -18.73 -11.20 -8.47
CA ASP A 414 -18.81 -12.09 -7.31
C ASP A 414 -17.63 -11.86 -6.34
N PRO A 415 -17.87 -11.93 -5.02
CA PRO A 415 -16.84 -11.70 -4.03
C PRO A 415 -15.66 -12.66 -4.11
N TYR A 416 -15.88 -13.91 -4.52
CA TYR A 416 -14.81 -14.91 -4.55
C TYR A 416 -13.77 -14.61 -5.63
N SER A 417 -14.19 -14.21 -6.83
CA SER A 417 -13.27 -13.79 -7.89
C SER A 417 -12.47 -12.52 -7.52
N MET A 418 -13.06 -11.62 -6.72
CA MET A 418 -12.32 -10.50 -6.16
C MET A 418 -11.27 -10.97 -5.13
N TYR A 419 -11.64 -11.90 -4.26
CA TYR A 419 -10.74 -12.43 -3.21
C TYR A 419 -9.55 -13.20 -3.80
N LEU A 420 -9.70 -13.82 -4.97
CA LEU A 420 -8.60 -14.51 -5.66
C LEU A 420 -7.48 -13.56 -6.12
N MET A 421 -7.74 -12.26 -6.21
CA MET A 421 -6.69 -11.28 -6.55
C MET A 421 -5.57 -11.25 -5.50
N ASP A 422 -5.90 -11.51 -4.25
CA ASP A 422 -4.94 -11.53 -3.12
C ASP A 422 -4.23 -12.89 -2.93
N TYR A 423 -4.36 -13.84 -3.88
CA TYR A 423 -3.83 -15.21 -3.74
C TYR A 423 -2.34 -15.27 -3.42
N TYR A 424 -1.54 -14.44 -4.09
CA TYR A 424 -0.08 -14.40 -3.92
C TYR A 424 0.37 -13.56 -2.73
N THR A 425 -0.41 -12.56 -2.33
CA THR A 425 -0.02 -11.59 -1.32
C THR A 425 -0.42 -11.99 0.10
N ILE A 426 -1.56 -12.67 0.25
CA ILE A 426 -2.11 -13.10 1.56
C ILE A 426 -1.17 -14.02 2.35
N PRO A 427 -0.55 -15.07 1.78
CA PRO A 427 0.34 -15.95 2.56
C PRO A 427 1.49 -15.19 3.22
N VAL A 428 2.06 -14.22 2.52
CA VAL A 428 3.14 -13.35 3.02
C VAL A 428 2.65 -12.46 4.18
N SER A 429 1.43 -11.93 4.09
CA SER A 429 0.80 -11.13 5.17
C SER A 429 0.50 -11.99 6.39
N LEU A 430 -0.04 -13.21 6.22
CA LEU A 430 -0.29 -14.16 7.31
C LEU A 430 0.98 -14.54 8.07
N ALA A 431 2.12 -14.64 7.36
CA ALA A 431 3.42 -14.91 7.95
C ALA A 431 4.10 -13.67 8.58
N GLY A 432 3.54 -12.47 8.39
CA GLY A 432 4.07 -11.21 8.94
C GLY A 432 5.34 -10.71 8.26
N LEU A 433 5.73 -11.27 7.12
CA LEU A 433 7.01 -11.01 6.44
C LEU A 433 7.08 -9.63 5.79
N PRO A 434 8.27 -9.02 5.69
CA PRO A 434 8.47 -7.87 4.82
C PRO A 434 8.36 -8.30 3.37
N SER A 435 7.71 -7.46 2.55
CA SER A 435 7.51 -7.73 1.13
C SER A 435 7.27 -6.45 0.36
N LEU A 436 7.63 -6.44 -0.90
CA LEU A 436 7.34 -5.33 -1.79
C LEU A 436 6.83 -5.83 -3.14
N SER A 437 6.13 -4.95 -3.85
CA SER A 437 5.84 -5.08 -5.28
C SER A 437 6.66 -4.05 -6.04
N ILE A 438 7.27 -4.48 -7.13
CA ILE A 438 8.10 -3.65 -8.01
C ILE A 438 7.67 -3.87 -9.46
N PRO A 439 7.62 -2.84 -10.32
CA PRO A 439 7.28 -3.00 -11.73
C PRO A 439 8.17 -4.03 -12.43
N CYS A 440 7.56 -4.98 -13.15
CA CYS A 440 8.29 -6.08 -13.79
C CYS A 440 7.94 -6.30 -15.26
N GLY A 441 7.10 -5.48 -15.83
CA GLY A 441 6.64 -5.60 -17.20
C GLY A 441 5.19 -5.18 -17.36
N SER A 442 4.58 -5.64 -18.44
CA SER A 442 3.17 -5.36 -18.75
C SER A 442 2.55 -6.49 -19.55
N ALA A 443 1.22 -6.62 -19.48
CA ALA A 443 0.45 -7.54 -20.29
C ALA A 443 -0.84 -6.87 -20.77
N LEU A 444 -1.46 -7.44 -21.80
CA LEU A 444 -2.75 -6.95 -22.28
C LEU A 444 -3.86 -7.39 -21.33
N PRO A 445 -4.61 -6.46 -20.73
CA PRO A 445 -5.72 -6.84 -19.89
C PRO A 445 -6.89 -7.35 -20.70
N GLU A 446 -7.73 -8.19 -20.12
CA GLU A 446 -8.95 -8.67 -20.77
C GLU A 446 -9.80 -7.49 -21.26
N GLY A 447 -10.19 -7.54 -22.56
CA GLY A 447 -10.95 -6.49 -23.24
C GLY A 447 -10.20 -5.17 -23.42
N GLY A 448 -8.90 -5.11 -23.11
CA GLY A 448 -8.09 -3.91 -23.27
C GLY A 448 -7.37 -3.82 -24.61
N SER A 449 -7.01 -2.60 -25.00
CA SER A 449 -6.27 -2.31 -26.25
C SER A 449 -4.83 -1.87 -26.00
N ARG A 450 -4.44 -1.60 -24.75
CA ARG A 450 -3.10 -1.17 -24.36
C ARG A 450 -2.55 -2.04 -23.22
N PRO A 451 -1.24 -2.31 -23.21
CA PRO A 451 -0.61 -3.04 -22.12
C PRO A 451 -0.76 -2.29 -20.78
N MET A 452 -1.06 -3.03 -19.72
CA MET A 452 -1.17 -2.54 -18.36
C MET A 452 -0.04 -3.11 -17.48
N PRO A 453 0.38 -2.39 -16.44
CA PRO A 453 1.50 -2.80 -15.59
C PRO A 453 1.30 -4.15 -14.89
N LEU A 454 2.42 -4.81 -14.61
CA LEU A 454 2.54 -5.97 -13.73
C LEU A 454 3.61 -5.72 -12.67
N GLY A 455 3.43 -6.30 -11.48
CA GLY A 455 4.36 -6.19 -10.36
C GLY A 455 4.96 -7.53 -9.97
N LEU A 456 6.28 -7.58 -9.79
CA LEU A 456 7.00 -8.68 -9.16
C LEU A 456 6.95 -8.49 -7.65
N GLN A 457 6.43 -9.47 -6.93
CA GLN A 457 6.51 -9.51 -5.47
C GLN A 457 7.83 -10.13 -5.04
N LEU A 458 8.56 -9.44 -4.17
CA LEU A 458 9.70 -9.99 -3.43
C LEU A 458 9.35 -10.03 -1.95
N ALA A 459 9.64 -11.15 -1.28
CA ALA A 459 9.45 -11.33 0.16
C ALA A 459 10.72 -11.93 0.79
N SER A 460 11.10 -11.48 1.97
CA SER A 460 12.32 -11.92 2.65
C SER A 460 12.03 -12.31 4.12
N PRO A 461 12.99 -12.90 4.84
CA PRO A 461 12.83 -13.21 6.26
C PRO A 461 12.41 -11.99 7.09
N LEU A 462 11.77 -12.25 8.24
CA LEU A 462 11.42 -11.20 9.21
C LEU A 462 12.64 -10.32 9.52
N PHE A 463 12.42 -9.01 9.58
CA PHE A 463 13.42 -8.00 9.93
C PHE A 463 14.61 -7.87 8.96
N SER A 464 14.42 -8.29 7.71
CA SER A 464 15.45 -8.17 6.66
C SER A 464 15.11 -7.10 5.60
N GLU A 465 14.42 -6.05 5.99
CA GLU A 465 14.00 -4.94 5.11
C GLU A 465 15.15 -4.36 4.29
N ARG A 466 16.33 -4.20 4.93
CA ARG A 466 17.53 -3.68 4.28
C ARG A 466 18.00 -4.55 3.12
N ALA A 467 18.02 -5.88 3.32
CA ALA A 467 18.38 -6.82 2.27
C ALA A 467 17.33 -6.82 1.16
N LEU A 468 16.04 -6.87 1.52
CA LEU A 468 14.93 -6.88 0.58
C LEU A 468 14.93 -5.66 -0.34
N LEU A 469 15.04 -4.45 0.22
CA LEU A 469 15.12 -3.20 -0.55
C LEU A 469 16.39 -3.15 -1.40
N GLY A 470 17.50 -3.69 -0.91
CA GLY A 470 18.73 -3.83 -1.70
C GLY A 470 18.52 -4.71 -2.92
N TYR A 471 17.87 -5.87 -2.79
CA TYR A 471 17.58 -6.77 -3.92
C TYR A 471 16.63 -6.13 -4.93
N ALA A 472 15.59 -5.46 -4.45
CA ALA A 472 14.65 -4.74 -5.30
C ALA A 472 15.31 -3.60 -6.08
N HIS A 473 16.20 -2.84 -5.44
CA HIS A 473 16.95 -1.76 -6.09
C HIS A 473 17.85 -2.27 -7.22
N ALA A 474 18.58 -3.37 -6.99
CA ALA A 474 19.40 -3.98 -8.04
C ALA A 474 18.55 -4.37 -9.26
N TYR A 475 17.37 -4.95 -9.04
CA TYR A 475 16.43 -5.32 -10.10
C TYR A 475 15.89 -4.08 -10.83
N GLU A 476 15.42 -3.05 -10.10
CA GLU A 476 14.89 -1.81 -10.67
C GLU A 476 15.93 -1.11 -11.56
N ARG A 477 17.16 -0.95 -11.07
CA ARG A 477 18.26 -0.29 -11.79
C ARG A 477 18.59 -0.97 -13.11
N ALA A 478 18.55 -2.30 -13.12
CA ALA A 478 18.89 -3.08 -14.31
C ALA A 478 17.75 -3.11 -15.34
N THR A 479 16.51 -3.13 -14.90
CA THR A 479 15.35 -3.36 -15.78
C THR A 479 14.62 -2.08 -16.17
N GLN A 480 14.53 -1.10 -15.29
CA GLN A 480 13.86 0.19 -15.48
C GLN A 480 12.43 0.06 -16.03
N HIS A 481 11.69 -0.97 -15.60
CA HIS A 481 10.34 -1.23 -16.11
C HIS A 481 9.37 -0.07 -15.85
N ALA A 482 9.50 0.65 -14.74
CA ALA A 482 8.62 1.76 -14.38
C ALA A 482 8.56 2.85 -15.45
N ILE A 483 9.67 3.15 -16.14
CA ILE A 483 9.74 4.21 -17.15
C ILE A 483 9.35 3.75 -18.57
N LYS A 484 9.12 2.44 -18.78
CA LYS A 484 8.77 1.90 -20.09
C LYS A 484 7.28 2.07 -20.43
N LEU A 485 6.43 2.34 -19.43
CA LEU A 485 5.01 2.62 -19.61
C LEU A 485 4.73 4.09 -19.32
N THR A 486 3.92 4.70 -20.17
CA THR A 486 3.47 6.09 -19.99
C THR A 486 2.05 6.09 -19.44
N PRO A 487 1.75 6.90 -18.42
CA PRO A 487 0.40 7.12 -17.94
C PRO A 487 -0.56 7.57 -19.04
N ASP A 488 -1.85 7.51 -18.78
CA ASP A 488 -2.88 7.94 -19.73
C ASP A 488 -2.71 9.43 -20.06
N PRO A 489 -2.71 9.81 -21.36
CA PRO A 489 -2.57 11.20 -21.78
C PRO A 489 -3.59 12.17 -21.16
N HIS A 490 -4.79 11.69 -20.86
CA HIS A 490 -5.83 12.49 -20.20
C HIS A 490 -5.49 12.84 -18.74
N CYS A 491 -4.67 12.00 -18.07
CA CYS A 491 -4.14 12.32 -16.74
C CYS A 491 -2.98 13.31 -16.82
N HIS A 492 -2.18 13.26 -17.90
CA HIS A 492 -0.95 14.04 -18.06
C HIS A 492 -0.70 14.42 -19.51
N PRO A 493 -1.41 15.39 -20.07
CA PRO A 493 -1.16 15.87 -21.45
C PRO A 493 0.30 16.30 -21.69
N GLU A 494 0.96 16.84 -20.68
CA GLU A 494 2.37 17.26 -20.71
C GLU A 494 3.40 16.11 -20.64
N LEU A 495 3.01 14.90 -20.23
CA LEU A 495 3.90 13.73 -20.22
C LEU A 495 3.97 13.02 -21.58
N VAL A 496 3.03 13.29 -22.47
CA VAL A 496 2.96 12.70 -23.83
C VAL A 496 3.92 13.41 -24.79
N GLU A 497 4.19 14.70 -24.56
CA GLU A 497 5.27 15.41 -25.23
C GLU A 497 6.58 15.06 -24.52
N GLY A 498 7.26 13.98 -24.97
CA GLY A 498 8.60 13.62 -24.52
C GLY A 498 9.57 14.80 -24.62
N PRO A 499 10.74 14.73 -23.98
CA PRO A 499 11.70 15.84 -24.05
C PRO A 499 12.02 16.13 -25.52
N ARG A 500 11.70 17.34 -25.97
CA ARG A 500 12.17 17.89 -27.25
C ARG A 500 13.66 18.11 -27.17
#